data_8fe27f4111e75019d514c8b20ed59d91
#
_entry.id   8fe27f4111e75019d514c8b20ed59d91
#
_cell.length_a   1.000
_cell.length_b   1.000
_cell.length_c   1.000
_cell.angle_alpha   90.00
_cell.angle_beta   90.00
_cell.angle_gamma   90.00
#
_symmetry.space_group_name_H-M   'P 1'
#
loop_
_entity.id
_entity.type
_entity.pdbx_description
1 polymer ?
#
loop_
_entity_poly.entity_id
_entity_poly.type
_entity_poly.pdbx_seq_one_letter_code
_entity_poly.pdbx_strand_id
1 'polypeptide(L)'
;MTPASIAGKHLRDLGVPPGELNTYASRRGNHTIMMRGAFANPRLRNQLVPGTEGPWTLDLLNEDAITSIYDTAAGYRAAAVPAIILAGHGYGAGSSRDWAAKGPALLGVRAVIAASFERIHRSNLIGMGILPLQFRDGQTADTLGLHGQEAYTIHGLEPLNEGLIPNTVTVTADDRTFNVTARLDTPREADYYRHGGIMPFVLRALLADRKE
;
A
#
# COMPACT_ATOMS: atom_id res chain seq x y z
N MET A 1 22.11 -3.79 -4.38
CA MET A 1 21.68 -2.95 -3.23
C MET A 1 22.90 -2.24 -2.65
N THR A 2 22.74 -1.03 -2.17
CA THR A 2 23.86 -0.36 -1.48
C THR A 2 23.96 -0.83 -0.03
N PRO A 3 25.16 -0.91 0.55
CA PRO A 3 25.33 -1.28 1.96
C PRO A 3 24.60 -0.36 2.96
N ALA A 4 24.38 0.90 2.58
CA ALA A 4 23.68 1.88 3.40
C ALA A 4 22.16 1.80 3.32
N SER A 5 21.59 1.09 2.32
CA SER A 5 20.15 0.92 2.19
C SER A 5 19.60 0.06 3.34
N ILE A 6 18.31 0.23 3.67
CA ILE A 6 17.62 -0.53 4.71
C ILE A 6 17.80 -2.06 4.52
N ALA A 7 17.62 -2.53 3.27
CA ALA A 7 17.83 -3.94 2.93
C ALA A 7 19.32 -4.34 3.01
N GLY A 8 20.25 -3.44 2.63
CA GLY A 8 21.68 -3.69 2.71
C GLY A 8 22.17 -3.80 4.15
N LYS A 9 21.71 -2.92 5.04
CA LYS A 9 21.98 -2.99 6.48
C LYS A 9 21.50 -4.32 7.05
N HIS A 10 20.25 -4.68 6.79
CA HIS A 10 19.67 -5.95 7.26
C HIS A 10 20.45 -7.17 6.79
N LEU A 11 20.89 -7.22 5.53
CA LEU A 11 21.71 -8.33 5.03
C LEU A 11 23.08 -8.41 5.73
N ARG A 12 23.71 -7.26 5.97
CA ARG A 12 24.98 -7.22 6.70
C ARG A 12 24.84 -7.69 8.14
N ASP A 13 23.74 -7.32 8.81
CA ASP A 13 23.43 -7.78 10.18
C ASP A 13 23.25 -9.30 10.23
N LEU A 14 22.84 -9.90 9.08
CA LEU A 14 22.79 -11.37 8.89
C LEU A 14 24.13 -11.98 8.41
N GLY A 15 25.21 -11.19 8.40
CA GLY A 15 26.56 -11.66 8.03
C GLY A 15 26.85 -11.72 6.53
N VAL A 16 25.99 -11.15 5.67
CA VAL A 16 26.25 -11.12 4.22
C VAL A 16 27.30 -10.06 3.89
N PRO A 17 28.42 -10.43 3.24
CA PRO A 17 29.48 -9.48 2.86
C PRO A 17 28.95 -8.39 1.90
N PRO A 18 29.50 -7.16 1.94
CA PRO A 18 29.06 -6.06 1.08
C PRO A 18 29.08 -6.39 -0.42
N GLY A 19 30.04 -7.19 -0.89
CA GLY A 19 30.13 -7.63 -2.29
C GLY A 19 29.05 -8.63 -2.71
N GLU A 20 28.35 -9.26 -1.77
CA GLU A 20 27.34 -10.30 -2.01
C GLU A 20 25.89 -9.80 -1.77
N LEU A 21 25.71 -8.50 -1.54
CA LEU A 21 24.36 -7.93 -1.32
C LEU A 21 23.44 -8.12 -2.52
N ASN A 22 23.99 -8.14 -3.73
CA ASN A 22 23.27 -8.32 -4.99
C ASN A 22 22.18 -7.26 -5.23
N THR A 23 21.16 -7.58 -6.02
CA THR A 23 20.04 -6.70 -6.38
C THR A 23 18.73 -7.17 -5.77
N TYR A 24 17.71 -6.30 -5.73
CA TYR A 24 16.35 -6.70 -5.36
C TYR A 24 15.79 -7.78 -6.30
N ALA A 25 16.11 -7.70 -7.60
CA ALA A 25 15.65 -8.67 -8.58
C ALA A 25 16.16 -10.09 -8.30
N SER A 26 17.44 -10.24 -7.91
CA SER A 26 18.02 -11.56 -7.55
C SER A 26 17.51 -12.10 -6.21
N ARG A 27 16.97 -11.25 -5.35
CA ARG A 27 16.42 -11.60 -4.03
C ARG A 27 14.89 -11.53 -3.95
N ARG A 28 14.20 -11.46 -5.09
CA ARG A 28 12.74 -11.30 -5.15
C ARG A 28 11.93 -12.42 -4.46
N GLY A 29 12.51 -13.59 -4.25
CA GLY A 29 11.91 -14.67 -3.47
C GLY A 29 11.98 -14.45 -1.96
N ASN A 30 12.80 -13.52 -1.48
CA ASN A 30 12.92 -13.19 -0.08
C ASN A 30 12.06 -11.96 0.26
N HIS A 31 10.89 -12.20 0.86
CA HIS A 31 9.93 -11.13 1.18
C HIS A 31 10.49 -10.13 2.20
N THR A 32 11.36 -10.55 3.13
CA THR A 32 11.93 -9.64 4.13
C THR A 32 12.82 -8.57 3.50
N ILE A 33 13.53 -8.94 2.42
CA ILE A 33 14.33 -8.01 1.63
C ILE A 33 13.44 -7.13 0.76
N MET A 34 12.44 -7.73 0.12
CA MET A 34 11.56 -7.00 -0.79
C MET A 34 10.69 -5.97 -0.09
N MET A 35 10.21 -6.25 1.13
CA MET A 35 9.48 -5.26 1.95
C MET A 35 10.34 -4.04 2.25
N ARG A 36 11.63 -4.23 2.55
CA ARG A 36 12.59 -3.15 2.79
C ARG A 36 12.90 -2.34 1.53
N GLY A 37 12.61 -2.91 0.37
CA GLY A 37 12.76 -2.28 -0.94
C GLY A 37 11.50 -1.63 -1.49
N ALA A 38 10.33 -1.81 -0.87
CA ALA A 38 9.04 -1.39 -1.42
C ALA A 38 8.98 0.10 -1.75
N PHE A 39 9.57 0.96 -0.93
CA PHE A 39 9.64 2.41 -1.13
C PHE A 39 11.10 2.91 -1.17
N ALA A 40 12.04 2.07 -1.59
CA ALA A 40 13.47 2.38 -1.56
C ALA A 40 13.97 3.22 -2.74
N ASN A 41 13.08 3.82 -3.54
CA ASN A 41 13.50 4.73 -4.60
C ASN A 41 14.15 5.97 -3.96
N PRO A 42 15.42 6.29 -4.27
CA PRO A 42 16.12 7.43 -3.69
C PRO A 42 15.52 8.79 -4.09
N ARG A 43 14.67 8.82 -5.13
CA ARG A 43 13.96 10.03 -5.59
C ARG A 43 12.53 10.12 -5.06
N LEU A 44 12.12 9.22 -4.17
CA LEU A 44 10.81 9.30 -3.54
C LEU A 44 10.74 10.58 -2.71
N ARG A 45 9.65 11.33 -2.89
CA ARG A 45 9.34 12.51 -2.09
C ARG A 45 8.03 12.27 -1.36
N ASN A 46 8.13 12.04 -0.07
CA ASN A 46 6.96 11.92 0.80
C ASN A 46 6.60 13.30 1.33
N GLN A 47 5.39 13.75 1.07
CA GLN A 47 4.92 15.08 1.50
C GLN A 47 4.77 15.21 3.01
N LEU A 48 4.70 14.11 3.76
CA LEU A 48 4.78 14.12 5.22
C LEU A 48 6.12 14.64 5.77
N VAL A 49 7.19 14.58 4.96
CA VAL A 49 8.54 15.02 5.31
C VAL A 49 9.12 15.91 4.21
N PRO A 50 8.56 17.13 4.02
CA PRO A 50 8.97 18.02 2.93
C PRO A 50 10.48 18.30 2.94
N GLY A 51 11.08 18.39 1.75
CA GLY A 51 12.51 18.64 1.61
C GLY A 51 13.40 17.40 1.74
N THR A 52 12.84 16.22 2.03
CA THR A 52 13.59 14.96 2.05
C THR A 52 13.38 14.18 0.76
N GLU A 53 14.36 13.36 0.39
CA GLU A 53 14.27 12.37 -0.68
C GLU A 53 14.63 10.98 -0.14
N GLY A 54 13.97 9.95 -0.67
CA GLY A 54 14.20 8.56 -0.25
C GLY A 54 13.06 7.98 0.58
N PRO A 55 13.30 6.87 1.28
CA PRO A 55 12.27 6.07 1.95
C PRO A 55 11.91 6.61 3.34
N TRP A 56 11.69 7.90 3.47
CA TRP A 56 11.44 8.55 4.76
C TRP A 56 9.97 8.91 4.95
N THR A 57 9.52 8.90 6.21
CA THR A 57 8.16 9.31 6.62
C THR A 57 8.17 9.80 8.07
N LEU A 58 7.05 10.39 8.51
CA LEU A 58 6.79 10.63 9.93
C LEU A 58 6.28 9.33 10.58
N ASP A 59 6.73 9.08 11.79
CA ASP A 59 6.18 8.06 12.66
C ASP A 59 5.24 8.72 13.67
N LEU A 60 3.95 8.71 13.35
CA LEU A 60 2.89 9.35 14.15
C LEU A 60 2.62 8.62 15.49
N LEU A 61 3.17 7.43 15.69
CA LEU A 61 3.09 6.71 16.97
C LEU A 61 4.27 7.03 17.89
N ASN A 62 5.34 7.67 17.36
CA ASN A 62 6.56 7.97 18.10
C ASN A 62 6.95 9.45 17.93
N GLU A 63 6.13 10.36 18.47
CA GLU A 63 6.42 11.80 18.58
C GLU A 63 6.79 12.46 17.23
N ASP A 64 6.17 12.03 16.14
CA ASP A 64 6.44 12.53 14.77
C ASP A 64 7.91 12.39 14.34
N ALA A 65 8.60 11.39 14.83
CA ALA A 65 9.97 11.10 14.43
C ALA A 65 10.08 10.82 12.93
N ILE A 66 11.08 11.39 12.28
CA ILE A 66 11.38 11.05 10.87
C ILE A 66 12.15 9.72 10.85
N THR A 67 11.53 8.68 10.35
CA THR A 67 12.12 7.35 10.22
C THR A 67 11.91 6.77 8.84
N SER A 68 12.41 5.55 8.60
CA SER A 68 12.15 4.89 7.32
C SER A 68 10.70 4.43 7.23
N ILE A 69 10.11 4.47 6.03
CA ILE A 69 8.77 3.92 5.77
C ILE A 69 8.67 2.46 6.25
N TYR A 70 9.75 1.68 6.10
CA TYR A 70 9.78 0.29 6.56
C TYR A 70 9.68 0.18 8.10
N ASP A 71 10.46 0.97 8.84
CA ASP A 71 10.50 0.90 10.30
C ASP A 71 9.20 1.43 10.92
N THR A 72 8.68 2.57 10.41
CA THR A 72 7.36 3.08 10.78
C THR A 72 6.26 2.05 10.53
N ALA A 73 6.23 1.44 9.34
CA ALA A 73 5.24 0.42 9.00
C ALA A 73 5.37 -0.84 9.90
N ALA A 74 6.58 -1.20 10.33
CA ALA A 74 6.79 -2.29 11.28
C ALA A 74 6.20 -1.96 12.66
N GLY A 75 6.38 -0.73 13.14
CA GLY A 75 5.77 -0.21 14.37
C GLY A 75 4.24 -0.21 14.31
N TYR A 76 3.68 0.33 13.22
CA TYR A 76 2.23 0.36 12.99
C TYR A 76 1.63 -1.04 12.98
N ARG A 77 2.27 -2.00 12.32
CA ARG A 77 1.82 -3.40 12.31
C ARG A 77 1.86 -4.03 13.71
N ALA A 78 2.90 -3.76 14.49
CA ALA A 78 3.00 -4.23 15.87
C ALA A 78 1.90 -3.65 16.76
N ALA A 79 1.50 -2.39 16.51
CA ALA A 79 0.38 -1.71 17.16
C ALA A 79 -1.00 -2.04 16.56
N ALA A 80 -1.07 -2.92 15.54
CA ALA A 80 -2.30 -3.24 14.79
C ALA A 80 -2.97 -2.01 14.14
N VAL A 81 -2.20 -0.97 13.80
CA VAL A 81 -2.67 0.24 13.11
C VAL A 81 -2.49 0.06 11.60
N PRO A 82 -3.56 0.00 10.81
CA PRO A 82 -3.47 -0.05 9.36
C PRO A 82 -3.05 1.31 8.80
N ALA A 83 -2.43 1.30 7.63
CA ALA A 83 -2.02 2.51 6.92
C ALA A 83 -2.77 2.68 5.60
N ILE A 84 -2.86 3.92 5.12
CA ILE A 84 -3.29 4.26 3.78
C ILE A 84 -2.19 5.05 3.06
N ILE A 85 -2.32 5.14 1.74
CA ILE A 85 -1.46 5.98 0.90
C ILE A 85 -2.32 7.03 0.21
N LEU A 86 -1.95 8.31 0.34
CA LEU A 86 -2.46 9.38 -0.50
C LEU A 86 -1.49 9.58 -1.67
N ALA A 87 -2.00 9.65 -2.90
CA ALA A 87 -1.17 9.76 -4.08
C ALA A 87 -1.77 10.67 -5.16
N GLY A 88 -0.91 11.18 -6.01
CA GLY A 88 -1.27 12.00 -7.16
C GLY A 88 -1.71 11.16 -8.37
N HIS A 89 -1.41 11.71 -9.57
CA HIS A 89 -1.76 11.06 -10.84
C HIS A 89 -0.84 9.89 -11.19
N GLY A 90 -1.41 8.87 -11.83
CA GLY A 90 -0.68 7.74 -12.39
C GLY A 90 -0.02 6.87 -11.32
N TYR A 91 -0.66 6.70 -10.15
CA TYR A 91 -0.10 5.86 -9.09
C TYR A 91 0.20 4.44 -9.61
N GLY A 92 1.44 4.00 -9.41
CA GLY A 92 1.94 2.72 -9.92
C GLY A 92 2.57 2.78 -11.30
N ALA A 93 2.67 3.97 -11.93
CA ALA A 93 3.41 4.14 -13.18
C ALA A 93 4.90 3.78 -13.00
N GLY A 94 5.47 3.14 -14.02
CA GLY A 94 6.89 2.75 -14.07
C GLY A 94 7.13 1.27 -13.85
N SER A 95 6.65 0.62 -12.80
CA SER A 95 6.83 -0.82 -12.59
C SER A 95 5.51 -1.50 -12.20
N SER A 96 4.83 -2.07 -13.17
CA SER A 96 3.53 -2.75 -13.00
C SER A 96 3.69 -4.19 -12.51
N ARG A 97 4.59 -4.43 -11.54
CA ARG A 97 4.83 -5.76 -10.99
C ARG A 97 4.01 -5.95 -9.71
N ASP A 98 3.63 -7.20 -9.44
CA ASP A 98 2.91 -7.60 -8.23
C ASP A 98 3.61 -7.13 -6.94
N TRP A 99 4.95 -7.12 -6.90
CA TRP A 99 5.71 -6.60 -5.76
C TRP A 99 5.46 -5.12 -5.45
N ALA A 100 5.11 -4.32 -6.45
CA ALA A 100 4.75 -2.91 -6.23
C ALA A 100 3.45 -2.76 -5.40
N ALA A 101 2.57 -3.75 -5.43
CA ALA A 101 1.37 -3.83 -4.59
C ALA A 101 1.60 -4.73 -3.35
N LYS A 102 2.31 -5.86 -3.52
CA LYS A 102 2.59 -6.81 -2.44
C LYS A 102 3.44 -6.19 -1.32
N GLY A 103 4.43 -5.37 -1.67
CA GLY A 103 5.25 -4.66 -0.69
C GLY A 103 4.40 -3.80 0.24
N PRO A 104 3.62 -2.84 -0.26
CA PRO A 104 2.67 -2.06 0.54
C PRO A 104 1.70 -2.91 1.36
N ALA A 105 1.11 -3.96 0.78
CA ALA A 105 0.21 -4.87 1.51
C ALA A 105 0.90 -5.51 2.72
N LEU A 106 2.12 -6.00 2.54
CA LEU A 106 2.93 -6.59 3.62
C LEU A 106 3.39 -5.54 4.65
N LEU A 107 3.50 -4.28 4.27
CA LEU A 107 3.75 -3.14 5.17
C LEU A 107 2.49 -2.66 5.91
N GLY A 108 1.33 -3.25 5.67
CA GLY A 108 0.11 -2.92 6.41
C GLY A 108 -0.79 -1.90 5.71
N VAL A 109 -0.50 -1.51 4.47
CA VAL A 109 -1.37 -0.64 3.68
C VAL A 109 -2.68 -1.36 3.34
N ARG A 110 -3.82 -0.72 3.59
CA ARG A 110 -5.17 -1.26 3.33
C ARG A 110 -5.92 -0.55 2.22
N ALA A 111 -5.61 0.71 1.98
CA ALA A 111 -6.19 1.49 0.89
C ALA A 111 -5.18 2.44 0.28
N VAL A 112 -5.41 2.79 -0.97
CA VAL A 112 -4.70 3.87 -1.66
C VAL A 112 -5.76 4.82 -2.20
N ILE A 113 -5.66 6.11 -1.88
CA ILE A 113 -6.51 7.15 -2.44
C ILE A 113 -5.64 7.99 -3.39
N ALA A 114 -5.91 7.93 -4.68
CA ALA A 114 -5.09 8.58 -5.71
C ALA A 114 -5.94 9.41 -6.68
N ALA A 115 -5.32 10.41 -7.31
CA ALA A 115 -5.98 11.16 -8.39
C ALA A 115 -6.21 10.28 -9.63
N SER A 116 -5.31 9.35 -9.92
CA SER A 116 -5.50 8.28 -10.92
C SER A 116 -4.52 7.14 -10.71
N PHE A 117 -4.83 5.99 -11.30
CA PHE A 117 -4.02 4.78 -11.21
C PHE A 117 -3.49 4.36 -12.58
N GLU A 118 -2.29 3.79 -12.60
CA GLU A 118 -1.88 2.93 -13.71
C GLU A 118 -2.74 1.65 -13.69
N ARG A 119 -3.24 1.26 -14.87
CA ARG A 119 -4.27 0.21 -14.99
C ARG A 119 -3.86 -1.13 -14.38
N ILE A 120 -2.67 -1.60 -14.69
CA ILE A 120 -2.18 -2.90 -14.21
C ILE A 120 -1.92 -2.84 -12.71
N HIS A 121 -1.36 -1.73 -12.22
CA HIS A 121 -1.10 -1.56 -10.80
C HIS A 121 -2.38 -1.51 -9.97
N ARG A 122 -3.44 -0.86 -10.45
CA ARG A 122 -4.76 -0.86 -9.81
C ARG A 122 -5.26 -2.30 -9.58
N SER A 123 -5.19 -3.14 -10.62
CA SER A 123 -5.58 -4.56 -10.50
C SER A 123 -4.67 -5.34 -9.55
N ASN A 124 -3.37 -5.06 -9.54
CA ASN A 124 -2.43 -5.68 -8.60
C ASN A 124 -2.74 -5.30 -7.13
N LEU A 125 -3.15 -4.06 -6.86
CA LEU A 125 -3.57 -3.65 -5.51
C LEU A 125 -4.72 -4.53 -5.01
N ILE A 126 -5.76 -4.70 -5.83
CA ILE A 126 -6.91 -5.55 -5.52
C ILE A 126 -6.47 -7.01 -5.31
N GLY A 127 -5.61 -7.51 -6.18
CA GLY A 127 -5.04 -8.86 -6.06
C GLY A 127 -4.27 -9.10 -4.76
N MET A 128 -3.77 -8.03 -4.13
CA MET A 128 -3.09 -8.06 -2.83
C MET A 128 -3.97 -7.62 -1.65
N GLY A 129 -5.27 -7.41 -1.86
CA GLY A 129 -6.22 -7.01 -0.82
C GLY A 129 -6.14 -5.55 -0.40
N ILE A 130 -5.59 -4.68 -1.25
CA ILE A 130 -5.58 -3.23 -1.04
C ILE A 130 -6.71 -2.61 -1.84
N LEU A 131 -7.50 -1.72 -1.22
CA LEU A 131 -8.60 -1.00 -1.84
C LEU A 131 -8.09 0.20 -2.63
N PRO A 132 -8.25 0.25 -3.97
CA PRO A 132 -7.96 1.43 -4.74
C PRO A 132 -9.17 2.37 -4.73
N LEU A 133 -8.96 3.61 -4.28
CA LEU A 133 -9.93 4.68 -4.23
C LEU A 133 -9.44 5.85 -5.06
N GLN A 134 -10.30 6.42 -5.87
CA GLN A 134 -9.94 7.53 -6.74
C GLN A 134 -10.64 8.81 -6.31
N PHE A 135 -9.88 9.88 -6.13
CA PHE A 135 -10.45 11.22 -5.94
C PHE A 135 -11.38 11.57 -7.11
N ARG A 136 -12.42 12.33 -6.84
CA ARG A 136 -13.31 12.87 -7.88
C ARG A 136 -12.56 13.91 -8.72
N ASP A 137 -13.06 14.17 -9.90
CA ASP A 137 -12.47 15.13 -10.83
C ASP A 137 -12.23 16.47 -10.15
N GLY A 138 -11.02 17.01 -10.29
CA GLY A 138 -10.58 18.25 -9.67
C GLY A 138 -10.20 18.13 -8.18
N GLN A 139 -10.38 16.98 -7.55
CA GLN A 139 -9.97 16.75 -6.16
C GLN A 139 -8.61 16.06 -6.07
N THR A 140 -7.82 16.51 -5.12
CA THR A 140 -6.53 15.92 -4.72
C THR A 140 -6.41 16.01 -3.20
N ALA A 141 -5.40 15.40 -2.62
CA ALA A 141 -5.10 15.59 -1.20
C ALA A 141 -4.95 17.08 -0.86
N ASP A 142 -4.21 17.83 -1.70
CA ASP A 142 -3.98 19.27 -1.49
C ASP A 142 -5.27 20.09 -1.56
N THR A 143 -6.13 19.87 -2.57
CA THR A 143 -7.39 20.63 -2.70
C THR A 143 -8.39 20.34 -1.59
N LEU A 144 -8.29 19.16 -0.97
CA LEU A 144 -9.09 18.78 0.20
C LEU A 144 -8.43 19.17 1.53
N GLY A 145 -7.25 19.77 1.49
CA GLY A 145 -6.50 20.17 2.68
C GLY A 145 -6.03 18.99 3.53
N LEU A 146 -5.79 17.83 2.91
CA LEU A 146 -5.29 16.65 3.59
C LEU A 146 -3.77 16.73 3.70
N HIS A 147 -3.26 16.46 4.89
CA HIS A 147 -1.82 16.53 5.20
C HIS A 147 -1.20 15.15 5.37
N GLY A 148 -2.02 14.07 5.42
CA GLY A 148 -1.58 12.69 5.55
C GLY A 148 -1.33 12.23 6.99
N GLN A 149 -1.66 13.07 7.97
CA GLN A 149 -1.55 12.74 9.41
C GLN A 149 -2.92 12.37 10.03
N GLU A 150 -3.99 12.56 9.27
CA GLU A 150 -5.37 12.33 9.70
C GLU A 150 -5.67 10.85 9.94
N ALA A 151 -6.58 10.56 10.85
CA ALA A 151 -7.19 9.24 10.97
C ALA A 151 -8.30 9.07 9.92
N TYR A 152 -8.22 8.02 9.14
CA TYR A 152 -9.12 7.78 8.01
C TYR A 152 -10.13 6.67 8.31
N THR A 153 -11.40 6.92 7.98
CA THR A 153 -12.45 5.91 7.98
C THR A 153 -13.14 5.87 6.61
N ILE A 154 -13.32 4.68 6.06
CA ILE A 154 -13.98 4.45 4.77
C ILE A 154 -15.34 3.83 5.04
N HIS A 155 -16.40 4.50 4.59
CA HIS A 155 -17.81 4.10 4.77
C HIS A 155 -18.43 3.71 3.43
N GLY A 156 -19.44 2.83 3.47
CA GLY A 156 -20.20 2.44 2.27
C GLY A 156 -19.60 1.27 1.51
N LEU A 157 -18.83 0.42 2.21
CA LEU A 157 -18.32 -0.85 1.67
C LEU A 157 -19.21 -2.06 1.97
N GLU A 158 -20.22 -1.89 2.80
CA GLU A 158 -21.14 -2.94 3.25
C GLU A 158 -21.82 -3.69 2.08
N PRO A 159 -22.22 -3.02 0.96
CA PRO A 159 -22.82 -3.69 -0.18
C PRO A 159 -21.93 -4.77 -0.82
N LEU A 160 -20.60 -4.71 -0.63
CA LEU A 160 -19.70 -5.75 -1.08
C LEU A 160 -20.01 -7.12 -0.45
N ASN A 161 -20.55 -7.16 0.75
CA ASN A 161 -20.93 -8.41 1.41
C ASN A 161 -22.11 -9.10 0.71
N GLU A 162 -22.93 -8.33 0.02
CA GLU A 162 -24.07 -8.79 -0.78
C GLU A 162 -23.70 -9.00 -2.27
N GLY A 163 -22.43 -8.86 -2.63
CA GLY A 163 -21.94 -8.98 -4.00
C GLY A 163 -22.18 -7.74 -4.86
N LEU A 164 -22.64 -6.65 -4.26
CA LEU A 164 -22.85 -5.38 -4.94
C LEU A 164 -21.58 -4.51 -4.85
N ILE A 165 -21.21 -3.88 -5.97
CA ILE A 165 -20.02 -3.02 -6.02
C ILE A 165 -20.44 -1.57 -5.83
N PRO A 166 -20.07 -0.91 -4.72
CA PRO A 166 -20.31 0.52 -4.57
C PRO A 166 -19.43 1.31 -5.53
N ASN A 167 -20.03 2.15 -6.37
CA ASN A 167 -19.27 3.05 -7.24
C ASN A 167 -18.65 4.20 -6.45
N THR A 168 -19.37 4.69 -5.45
CA THR A 168 -18.94 5.80 -4.60
C THR A 168 -18.94 5.36 -3.15
N VAL A 169 -17.86 5.70 -2.45
CA VAL A 169 -17.73 5.49 -1.00
C VAL A 169 -17.36 6.82 -0.34
N THR A 170 -17.69 6.94 0.93
CA THR A 170 -17.40 8.15 1.71
C THR A 170 -16.16 7.92 2.56
N VAL A 171 -15.25 8.86 2.55
CA VAL A 171 -14.05 8.88 3.40
C VAL A 171 -14.18 10.00 4.41
N THR A 172 -13.97 9.68 5.68
CA THR A 172 -13.79 10.66 6.75
C THR A 172 -12.31 10.69 7.12
N ALA A 173 -11.71 11.88 7.11
CA ALA A 173 -10.35 12.16 7.52
C ALA A 173 -10.42 13.21 8.64
N ASP A 174 -10.35 12.76 9.90
CA ASP A 174 -10.65 13.57 11.08
C ASP A 174 -12.01 14.29 10.95
N ASP A 175 -11.99 15.63 10.83
CA ASP A 175 -13.19 16.48 10.69
C ASP A 175 -13.66 16.65 9.23
N ARG A 176 -12.92 16.15 8.25
CA ARG A 176 -13.22 16.27 6.82
C ARG A 176 -13.92 15.05 6.29
N THR A 177 -14.95 15.26 5.49
CA THR A 177 -15.68 14.18 4.81
C THR A 177 -15.75 14.47 3.32
N PHE A 178 -15.39 13.50 2.51
CA PHE A 178 -15.41 13.59 1.05
C PHE A 178 -15.75 12.24 0.41
N ASN A 179 -16.19 12.30 -0.84
CA ASN A 179 -16.54 11.12 -1.61
C ASN A 179 -15.44 10.76 -2.60
N VAL A 180 -15.18 9.48 -2.75
CA VAL A 180 -14.23 8.92 -3.72
C VAL A 180 -14.89 7.81 -4.53
N THR A 181 -14.34 7.50 -5.69
CA THR A 181 -14.76 6.35 -6.51
C THR A 181 -14.03 5.09 -6.04
N ALA A 182 -14.77 4.03 -5.72
CA ALA A 182 -14.18 2.72 -5.47
C ALA A 182 -13.82 2.07 -6.82
N ARG A 183 -12.55 1.77 -7.03
CA ARG A 183 -12.03 1.26 -8.29
C ARG A 183 -11.97 -0.27 -8.32
N LEU A 184 -13.10 -0.88 -7.94
CA LEU A 184 -13.41 -2.31 -8.12
C LEU A 184 -14.27 -2.43 -9.40
N ASP A 185 -13.62 -2.60 -10.54
CA ASP A 185 -14.25 -2.39 -11.85
C ASP A 185 -15.01 -3.66 -12.33
N THR A 186 -14.85 -4.80 -11.66
CA THR A 186 -15.52 -6.06 -12.01
C THR A 186 -15.98 -6.84 -10.77
N PRO A 187 -17.03 -7.68 -10.88
CA PRO A 187 -17.45 -8.57 -9.77
C PRO A 187 -16.31 -9.47 -9.26
N ARG A 188 -15.48 -9.97 -10.16
CA ARG A 188 -14.34 -10.82 -9.78
C ARG A 188 -13.30 -10.06 -8.94
N GLU A 189 -13.06 -8.80 -9.24
CA GLU A 189 -12.19 -7.97 -8.42
C GLU A 189 -12.77 -7.72 -7.02
N ALA A 190 -14.09 -7.52 -6.92
CA ALA A 190 -14.77 -7.41 -5.64
C ALA A 190 -14.63 -8.70 -4.81
N ASP A 191 -14.76 -9.87 -5.45
CA ASP A 191 -14.51 -11.16 -4.78
C ASP A 191 -13.08 -11.26 -4.26
N TYR A 192 -12.09 -10.90 -5.06
CA TYR A 192 -10.68 -10.92 -4.62
C TYR A 192 -10.48 -10.00 -3.41
N TYR A 193 -11.00 -8.77 -3.47
CA TYR A 193 -10.88 -7.83 -2.37
C TYR A 193 -11.55 -8.34 -1.08
N ARG A 194 -12.79 -8.84 -1.15
CA ARG A 194 -13.54 -9.42 -0.01
C ARG A 194 -12.78 -10.55 0.69
N HIS A 195 -12.01 -11.31 -0.06
CA HIS A 195 -11.21 -12.41 0.46
C HIS A 195 -9.82 -11.99 0.95
N GLY A 196 -9.46 -10.71 0.81
CA GLY A 196 -8.13 -10.20 1.18
C GLY A 196 -7.06 -10.46 0.13
N GLY A 197 -7.47 -10.66 -1.14
CA GLY A 197 -6.62 -10.86 -2.29
C GLY A 197 -6.87 -12.17 -3.03
N ILE A 198 -6.21 -12.29 -4.18
CA ILE A 198 -6.42 -13.43 -5.10
C ILE A 198 -6.01 -14.78 -4.50
N MET A 199 -4.89 -14.83 -3.76
CA MET A 199 -4.40 -16.09 -3.18
C MET A 199 -5.33 -16.62 -2.08
N PRO A 200 -5.79 -15.81 -1.09
CA PRO A 200 -6.78 -16.27 -0.12
C PRO A 200 -8.11 -16.68 -0.77
N PHE A 201 -8.54 -15.98 -1.83
CA PHE A 201 -9.73 -16.37 -2.61
C PHE A 201 -9.58 -17.78 -3.19
N VAL A 202 -8.49 -18.05 -3.92
CA VAL A 202 -8.23 -19.36 -4.54
C VAL A 202 -8.12 -20.46 -3.48
N LEU A 203 -7.41 -20.21 -2.38
CA LEU A 203 -7.26 -21.21 -1.31
C LEU A 203 -8.61 -21.57 -0.68
N ARG A 204 -9.50 -20.59 -0.45
CA ARG A 204 -10.85 -20.87 0.07
C ARG A 204 -11.70 -21.66 -0.90
N ALA A 205 -11.62 -21.36 -2.20
CA ALA A 205 -12.33 -22.14 -3.24
C ALA A 205 -11.86 -23.60 -3.24
N LEU A 206 -10.55 -23.84 -3.26
CA LEU A 206 -9.99 -25.20 -3.23
C LEU A 206 -10.33 -25.98 -1.95
N LEU A 207 -10.49 -25.29 -0.83
CA LEU A 207 -10.91 -25.93 0.43
C LEU A 207 -12.42 -26.25 0.46
N ALA A 208 -13.24 -25.47 -0.25
CA ALA A 208 -14.67 -25.74 -0.39
C ALA A 208 -14.90 -26.98 -1.27
N ASP A 209 -14.22 -27.07 -2.42
CA ASP A 209 -14.32 -28.21 -3.37
C ASP A 209 -13.89 -29.56 -2.76
N ARG A 210 -13.08 -29.55 -1.69
CA ARG A 210 -12.66 -30.81 -0.99
C ARG A 210 -13.66 -31.33 0.03
N LYS A 211 -14.76 -30.60 0.29
CA LYS A 211 -15.78 -31.01 1.26
C LYS A 211 -16.99 -31.67 0.60
N GLU A 212 -17.04 -31.72 -0.73
CA GLU A 212 -17.95 -32.52 -1.54
C GLU A 212 -17.27 -33.85 -1.97
#